data_0e68cee192f2995c0a7a1008bf94c278
#
_entry.id   0e68cee192f2995c0a7a1008bf94c278
#
_cell.length_a   1.000
_cell.length_b   1.000
_cell.length_c   1.000
_cell.angle_alpha   90.00
_cell.angle_beta   90.00
_cell.angle_gamma   90.00
#
_symmetry.space_group_name_H-M   'P 1'
#
loop_
_entity.id
_entity.type
_entity.pdbx_description
1 polymer ?
#
loop_
_entity_poly.entity_id
_entity_poly.type
_entity_poly.pdbx_seq_one_letter_code
_entity_poly.pdbx_strand_id
1 'polypeptide(L)'
;YEISCSLVGSEMCIRDSLVKHYWDKFDFTDTTLIHFPEITEQATSNYIDMMKYVPAKVAASSIKEMMSKASTDSSMFVYFSGLYEKYLYDPNSPMRDESLYIYVLDAVLEAPFLDEVSKIRPAHLLELALKNRVGEPATDFTYTLVDGKKGTLYRTKADCLLLFFYNPDCHACKEITDQLAASPFVTEWIKNNKLKILAVYPDEDLEAWKKHISYMPAGWINSYDSTVSLKNDEIYDLKAIPTLYLLDKDKKVVLKDVTFNQVENYLKQ
;
A
#
# COMPACT_ATOMS: atom_id res chain seq x y z
N TYR A 1 19.62 -11.67 31.49
CA TYR A 1 19.73 -11.20 30.07
C TYR A 1 19.58 -12.36 29.09
N GLU A 2 20.14 -13.54 29.37
CA GLU A 2 20.04 -14.74 28.51
C GLU A 2 18.64 -15.36 28.49
N ILE A 3 17.86 -15.28 29.57
CA ILE A 3 16.50 -15.82 29.66
C ILE A 3 15.53 -15.03 28.77
N SER A 4 15.71 -13.73 28.63
CA SER A 4 14.89 -12.85 27.76
C SER A 4 15.09 -13.17 26.27
N CYS A 5 16.32 -13.40 25.82
CA CYS A 5 16.62 -13.77 24.43
C CYS A 5 16.08 -15.17 24.05
N SER A 6 16.10 -16.12 24.97
CA SER A 6 15.57 -17.48 24.76
C SER A 6 14.03 -17.48 24.63
N LEU A 7 13.31 -16.68 25.41
CA LEU A 7 11.85 -16.55 25.36
C LEU A 7 11.38 -15.87 24.06
N VAL A 8 12.02 -14.79 23.64
CA VAL A 8 11.70 -14.09 22.38
C VAL A 8 11.98 -14.99 21.18
N GLY A 9 13.08 -15.76 21.19
CA GLY A 9 13.37 -16.73 20.14
C GLY A 9 12.34 -17.86 20.09
N SER A 10 11.83 -18.35 21.23
CA SER A 10 10.80 -19.39 21.27
C SER A 10 9.44 -18.88 20.77
N GLU A 11 9.02 -17.68 21.11
CA GLU A 11 7.78 -17.07 20.63
C GLU A 11 7.79 -16.86 19.12
N MET A 12 8.91 -16.41 18.55
CA MET A 12 9.07 -16.22 17.12
C MET A 12 8.99 -17.57 16.38
N CYS A 13 9.66 -18.61 16.88
CA CYS A 13 9.56 -19.98 16.34
C CYS A 13 8.13 -20.53 16.39
N ILE A 14 7.38 -20.25 17.45
CA ILE A 14 5.97 -20.67 17.57
C ILE A 14 5.10 -19.98 16.52
N ARG A 15 5.24 -18.66 16.36
CA ARG A 15 4.48 -17.88 15.36
C ARG A 15 4.78 -18.32 13.94
N ASP A 16 6.06 -18.51 13.62
CA ASP A 16 6.50 -19.04 12.31
C ASP A 16 5.88 -20.42 12.03
N SER A 17 5.87 -21.30 13.02
CA SER A 17 5.26 -22.62 12.92
C SER A 17 3.74 -22.55 12.73
N LEU A 18 3.04 -21.67 13.48
CA LEU A 18 1.60 -21.47 13.35
C LEU A 18 1.21 -21.01 11.94
N VAL A 19 1.92 -20.03 11.38
CA VAL A 19 1.65 -19.52 10.04
C VAL A 19 1.92 -20.61 8.97
N LYS A 20 3.02 -21.35 9.08
CA LYS A 20 3.37 -22.43 8.14
C LYS A 20 2.36 -23.58 8.14
N HIS A 21 1.82 -23.95 9.30
CA HIS A 21 0.93 -25.10 9.48
C HIS A 21 -0.55 -24.73 9.57
N TYR A 22 -0.89 -23.46 9.34
CA TYR A 22 -2.25 -22.96 9.54
C TYR A 22 -3.27 -23.73 8.70
N TRP A 23 -2.92 -24.02 7.45
CA TRP A 23 -3.80 -24.66 6.47
C TRP A 23 -3.66 -26.19 6.38
N ASP A 24 -2.88 -26.83 7.24
CA ASP A 24 -2.59 -28.27 7.13
C ASP A 24 -3.83 -29.18 7.32
N LYS A 25 -4.85 -28.67 8.03
CA LYS A 25 -6.09 -29.41 8.26
C LYS A 25 -7.25 -28.95 7.38
N PHE A 26 -7.02 -27.96 6.51
CA PHE A 26 -8.05 -27.48 5.60
C PHE A 26 -8.07 -28.34 4.33
N ASP A 27 -9.25 -28.86 3.98
CA ASP A 27 -9.42 -29.66 2.77
C ASP A 27 -9.72 -28.76 1.56
N PHE A 28 -8.69 -28.45 0.78
CA PHE A 28 -8.81 -27.65 -0.45
C PHE A 28 -9.52 -28.39 -1.59
N THR A 29 -9.84 -29.67 -1.44
CA THR A 29 -10.62 -30.43 -2.44
C THR A 29 -12.12 -30.37 -2.18
N ASP A 30 -12.55 -29.99 -0.99
CA ASP A 30 -13.96 -29.77 -0.65
C ASP A 30 -14.43 -28.40 -1.11
N THR A 31 -14.84 -28.32 -2.38
CA THR A 31 -15.33 -27.05 -2.99
C THR A 31 -16.62 -26.54 -2.38
N THR A 32 -17.34 -27.33 -1.55
CA THR A 32 -18.53 -26.84 -0.86
C THR A 32 -18.18 -25.76 0.17
N LEU A 33 -16.95 -25.76 0.69
CA LEU A 33 -16.46 -24.79 1.66
C LEU A 33 -16.45 -23.34 1.14
N ILE A 34 -16.38 -23.11 -0.18
CA ILE A 34 -16.48 -21.75 -0.74
C ILE A 34 -17.84 -21.09 -0.48
N HIS A 35 -18.86 -21.88 -0.14
CA HIS A 35 -20.21 -21.38 0.19
C HIS A 35 -20.39 -21.11 1.70
N PHE A 36 -19.34 -21.32 2.50
CA PHE A 36 -19.33 -21.09 3.94
C PHE A 36 -18.30 -20.00 4.32
N PRO A 37 -18.58 -18.71 4.04
CA PRO A 37 -17.64 -17.62 4.30
C PRO A 37 -17.26 -17.49 5.77
N GLU A 38 -18.15 -17.90 6.69
CA GLU A 38 -17.87 -17.97 8.12
C GLU A 38 -16.72 -18.95 8.47
N ILE A 39 -16.41 -19.91 7.58
CA ILE A 39 -15.24 -20.80 7.71
C ILE A 39 -14.07 -20.27 6.91
N THR A 40 -14.23 -20.12 5.59
CA THR A 40 -13.13 -19.82 4.66
C THR A 40 -12.64 -18.39 4.75
N GLU A 41 -13.55 -17.42 4.75
CA GLU A 41 -13.21 -16.01 4.81
C GLU A 41 -12.67 -15.63 6.20
N GLN A 42 -13.29 -16.15 7.27
CA GLN A 42 -12.81 -15.92 8.63
C GLN A 42 -11.41 -16.54 8.83
N ALA A 43 -11.19 -17.75 8.32
CA ALA A 43 -9.87 -18.37 8.38
C ALA A 43 -8.82 -17.59 7.60
N THR A 44 -9.17 -17.07 6.40
CA THR A 44 -8.26 -16.23 5.59
C THR A 44 -7.92 -14.93 6.30
N SER A 45 -8.92 -14.25 6.87
CA SER A 45 -8.72 -13.02 7.63
C SER A 45 -7.79 -13.24 8.83
N ASN A 46 -8.02 -14.28 9.63
CA ASN A 46 -7.17 -14.64 10.76
C ASN A 46 -5.73 -14.97 10.31
N TYR A 47 -5.60 -15.69 9.20
CA TYR A 47 -4.31 -16.05 8.64
C TYR A 47 -3.51 -14.82 8.19
N ILE A 48 -4.14 -13.89 7.49
CA ILE A 48 -3.52 -12.62 7.07
C ILE A 48 -3.09 -11.79 8.29
N ASP A 49 -3.92 -11.74 9.34
CA ASP A 49 -3.58 -10.99 10.55
C ASP A 49 -2.32 -11.55 11.24
N MET A 50 -2.16 -12.87 11.27
CA MET A 50 -0.96 -13.51 11.83
C MET A 50 0.33 -13.18 11.06
N MET A 51 0.24 -12.89 9.76
CA MET A 51 1.42 -12.58 8.93
C MET A 51 2.14 -11.30 9.35
N LYS A 52 1.47 -10.39 10.02
CA LYS A 52 2.08 -9.17 10.59
C LYS A 52 3.13 -9.45 11.66
N TYR A 53 3.11 -10.66 12.23
CA TYR A 53 3.93 -11.04 13.37
C TYR A 53 5.05 -12.02 13.03
N VAL A 54 5.25 -12.30 11.73
CA VAL A 54 6.31 -13.20 11.24
C VAL A 54 7.21 -12.47 10.24
N PRO A 55 8.46 -12.93 10.03
CA PRO A 55 9.33 -12.35 9.02
C PRO A 55 8.70 -12.44 7.61
N ALA A 56 8.92 -11.41 6.79
CA ALA A 56 8.36 -11.35 5.43
C ALA A 56 8.66 -12.61 4.59
N LYS A 57 9.83 -13.22 4.76
CA LYS A 57 10.20 -14.47 4.08
C LYS A 57 9.30 -15.65 4.49
N VAL A 58 8.89 -15.71 5.76
CA VAL A 58 7.98 -16.74 6.27
C VAL A 58 6.59 -16.54 5.70
N ALA A 59 6.07 -15.30 5.77
CA ALA A 59 4.77 -14.94 5.18
C ALA A 59 4.73 -15.27 3.68
N ALA A 60 5.76 -14.87 2.92
CA ALA A 60 5.90 -15.15 1.50
C ALA A 60 5.83 -16.65 1.18
N SER A 61 6.63 -17.46 1.88
CA SER A 61 6.65 -18.91 1.63
C SER A 61 5.33 -19.57 2.00
N SER A 62 4.68 -19.11 3.07
CA SER A 62 3.41 -19.64 3.53
C SER A 62 2.25 -19.30 2.58
N ILE A 63 2.20 -18.08 2.02
CA ILE A 63 1.24 -17.71 0.97
C ILE A 63 1.42 -18.61 -0.25
N LYS A 64 2.66 -18.76 -0.74
CA LYS A 64 2.95 -19.60 -1.91
C LYS A 64 2.53 -21.07 -1.68
N GLU A 65 2.80 -21.61 -0.50
CA GLU A 65 2.38 -22.96 -0.15
C GLU A 65 0.85 -23.09 -0.09
N MET A 66 0.16 -22.13 0.55
CA MET A 66 -1.31 -22.10 0.61
C MET A 66 -1.92 -22.03 -0.79
N MET A 67 -1.43 -21.12 -1.64
CA MET A 67 -1.92 -20.98 -3.01
C MET A 67 -1.64 -22.24 -3.84
N SER A 68 -0.51 -22.92 -3.61
CA SER A 68 -0.22 -24.23 -4.22
C SER A 68 -1.20 -25.31 -3.76
N LYS A 69 -1.58 -25.36 -2.46
CA LYS A 69 -2.62 -26.26 -1.97
C LYS A 69 -3.98 -25.93 -2.59
N ALA A 70 -4.34 -24.65 -2.69
CA ALA A 70 -5.59 -24.21 -3.32
C ALA A 70 -5.64 -24.57 -4.82
N SER A 71 -4.50 -24.66 -5.50
CA SER A 71 -4.43 -24.97 -6.95
C SER A 71 -4.80 -26.42 -7.29
N THR A 72 -5.09 -27.27 -6.30
CA THR A 72 -5.65 -28.62 -6.51
C THR A 72 -7.06 -28.57 -7.11
N ASP A 73 -7.79 -27.46 -6.91
CA ASP A 73 -9.07 -27.18 -7.55
C ASP A 73 -9.10 -25.72 -8.04
N SER A 74 -9.49 -25.50 -9.30
CA SER A 74 -9.50 -24.18 -9.91
C SER A 74 -10.50 -23.22 -9.26
N SER A 75 -11.65 -23.70 -8.80
CA SER A 75 -12.68 -22.88 -8.14
C SER A 75 -12.19 -22.42 -6.77
N MET A 76 -11.54 -23.32 -6.03
CA MET A 76 -10.93 -23.03 -4.74
C MET A 76 -9.81 -21.99 -4.89
N PHE A 77 -8.94 -22.16 -5.88
CA PHE A 77 -7.85 -21.22 -6.16
C PHE A 77 -8.38 -19.81 -6.49
N VAL A 78 -9.36 -19.71 -7.38
CA VAL A 78 -9.98 -18.42 -7.77
C VAL A 78 -10.66 -17.77 -6.57
N TYR A 79 -11.37 -18.55 -5.77
CA TYR A 79 -12.03 -18.06 -4.56
C TYR A 79 -11.02 -17.44 -3.56
N PHE A 80 -9.97 -18.17 -3.22
CA PHE A 80 -8.95 -17.65 -2.30
C PHE A 80 -8.16 -16.48 -2.89
N SER A 81 -7.88 -16.49 -4.19
CA SER A 81 -7.29 -15.32 -4.87
C SER A 81 -8.15 -14.07 -4.69
N GLY A 82 -9.48 -14.20 -4.82
CA GLY A 82 -10.43 -13.12 -4.56
C GLY A 82 -10.46 -12.66 -3.10
N LEU A 83 -10.34 -13.58 -2.14
CA LEU A 83 -10.24 -13.21 -0.72
C LEU A 83 -8.96 -12.43 -0.43
N TYR A 84 -7.81 -12.85 -0.98
CA TYR A 84 -6.57 -12.09 -0.83
C TYR A 84 -6.65 -10.71 -1.48
N GLU A 85 -7.28 -10.58 -2.65
CA GLU A 85 -7.52 -9.28 -3.27
C GLU A 85 -8.36 -8.39 -2.35
N LYS A 86 -9.47 -8.90 -1.82
CA LYS A 86 -10.36 -8.21 -0.89
C LYS A 86 -9.63 -7.71 0.35
N TYR A 87 -8.75 -8.52 0.94
CA TYR A 87 -8.09 -8.16 2.20
C TYR A 87 -6.77 -7.43 2.02
N LEU A 88 -5.95 -7.80 1.03
CA LEU A 88 -4.60 -7.26 0.89
C LEU A 88 -4.49 -6.10 -0.10
N TYR A 89 -5.44 -5.97 -1.05
CA TYR A 89 -5.34 -4.98 -2.12
C TYR A 89 -6.44 -3.90 -2.08
N ASP A 90 -7.67 -4.21 -1.65
CA ASP A 90 -8.76 -3.22 -1.59
C ASP A 90 -8.30 -2.00 -0.77
N PRO A 91 -8.40 -0.76 -1.32
CA PRO A 91 -7.96 0.46 -0.64
C PRO A 91 -8.72 0.71 0.69
N ASN A 92 -9.91 0.17 0.86
CA ASN A 92 -10.71 0.29 2.07
C ASN A 92 -10.41 -0.81 3.10
N SER A 93 -9.58 -1.79 2.77
CA SER A 93 -9.24 -2.87 3.68
C SER A 93 -8.29 -2.38 4.79
N PRO A 94 -8.63 -2.58 6.07
CA PRO A 94 -7.72 -2.27 7.17
C PRO A 94 -6.51 -3.24 7.24
N MET A 95 -6.57 -4.33 6.48
CA MET A 95 -5.53 -5.37 6.40
C MET A 95 -4.68 -5.24 5.15
N ARG A 96 -4.84 -4.14 4.38
CA ARG A 96 -4.13 -3.89 3.13
C ARG A 96 -2.62 -4.02 3.33
N ASP A 97 -2.00 -4.90 2.54
CA ASP A 97 -0.57 -5.13 2.49
C ASP A 97 -0.16 -5.59 1.08
N GLU A 98 0.27 -4.64 0.28
CA GLU A 98 0.68 -4.88 -1.09
C GLU A 98 1.91 -5.79 -1.18
N SER A 99 2.80 -5.75 -0.19
CA SER A 99 4.00 -6.60 -0.17
C SER A 99 3.65 -8.08 -0.04
N LEU A 100 2.56 -8.40 0.68
CA LEU A 100 2.02 -9.75 0.75
C LEU A 100 1.23 -10.10 -0.53
N TYR A 101 0.49 -9.13 -1.09
CA TYR A 101 -0.33 -9.35 -2.28
C TYR A 101 0.50 -9.70 -3.52
N ILE A 102 1.73 -9.20 -3.64
CA ILE A 102 2.67 -9.57 -4.71
C ILE A 102 2.85 -11.08 -4.79
N TYR A 103 2.96 -11.79 -3.67
CA TYR A 103 3.13 -13.26 -3.67
C TYR A 103 1.89 -14.01 -4.14
N VAL A 104 0.71 -13.43 -3.92
CA VAL A 104 -0.56 -13.95 -4.46
C VAL A 104 -0.61 -13.76 -5.97
N LEU A 105 -0.25 -12.57 -6.45
CA LEU A 105 -0.22 -12.25 -7.88
C LEU A 105 0.78 -13.14 -8.63
N ASP A 106 1.97 -13.36 -8.06
CA ASP A 106 2.95 -14.33 -8.60
C ASP A 106 2.32 -15.71 -8.75
N ALA A 107 1.65 -16.23 -7.72
CA ALA A 107 1.01 -17.54 -7.75
C ALA A 107 -0.12 -17.62 -8.80
N VAL A 108 -0.90 -16.53 -8.97
CA VAL A 108 -1.96 -16.44 -9.99
C VAL A 108 -1.36 -16.48 -11.40
N LEU A 109 -0.27 -15.76 -11.64
CA LEU A 109 0.41 -15.73 -12.95
C LEU A 109 1.09 -17.07 -13.28
N GLU A 110 1.59 -17.77 -12.28
CA GLU A 110 2.20 -19.09 -12.42
C GLU A 110 1.18 -20.24 -12.60
N ALA A 111 -0.12 -20.01 -12.30
CA ALA A 111 -1.15 -21.03 -12.36
C ALA A 111 -1.38 -21.53 -13.80
N PRO A 112 -1.14 -22.84 -14.09
CA PRO A 112 -1.17 -23.36 -15.46
C PRO A 112 -2.58 -23.54 -16.03
N PHE A 113 -3.60 -23.58 -15.18
CA PHE A 113 -5.00 -23.78 -15.56
C PHE A 113 -5.74 -22.46 -15.83
N LEU A 114 -5.13 -21.30 -15.52
CA LEU A 114 -5.69 -20.00 -15.90
C LEU A 114 -5.25 -19.65 -17.31
N ASP A 115 -6.20 -19.17 -18.11
CA ASP A 115 -5.92 -18.67 -19.46
C ASP A 115 -5.22 -17.30 -19.44
N GLU A 116 -4.68 -16.91 -20.57
CA GLU A 116 -3.96 -15.65 -20.73
C GLU A 116 -4.85 -14.42 -20.46
N VAL A 117 -6.14 -14.50 -20.75
CA VAL A 117 -7.09 -13.40 -20.50
C VAL A 117 -7.27 -13.18 -19.00
N SER A 118 -7.44 -14.25 -18.25
CA SER A 118 -7.55 -14.21 -16.77
C SER A 118 -6.29 -13.67 -16.11
N LYS A 119 -5.13 -13.74 -16.77
CA LYS A 119 -3.84 -13.26 -16.24
C LYS A 119 -3.55 -11.78 -16.56
N ILE A 120 -4.28 -11.14 -17.48
CA ILE A 120 -4.02 -9.75 -17.88
C ILE A 120 -4.10 -8.81 -16.68
N ARG A 121 -5.21 -8.84 -15.95
CA ARG A 121 -5.40 -7.96 -14.78
C ARG A 121 -4.41 -8.26 -13.65
N PRO A 122 -4.17 -9.50 -13.24
CA PRO A 122 -3.12 -9.81 -12.25
C PRO A 122 -1.72 -9.34 -12.66
N ALA A 123 -1.34 -9.47 -13.94
CA ALA A 123 -0.06 -8.98 -14.43
C ALA A 123 0.06 -7.46 -14.32
N HIS A 124 -0.98 -6.73 -14.68
CA HIS A 124 -1.04 -5.28 -14.53
C HIS A 124 -0.97 -4.86 -13.05
N LEU A 125 -1.72 -5.53 -12.17
CA LEU A 125 -1.66 -5.25 -10.73
C LEU A 125 -0.27 -5.52 -10.14
N LEU A 126 0.40 -6.57 -10.60
CA LEU A 126 1.77 -6.86 -10.18
C LEU A 126 2.74 -5.76 -10.64
N GLU A 127 2.60 -5.28 -11.88
CA GLU A 127 3.40 -4.16 -12.38
C GLU A 127 3.23 -2.92 -11.50
N LEU A 128 1.99 -2.55 -11.15
CA LEU A 128 1.70 -1.42 -10.26
C LEU A 128 2.27 -1.62 -8.85
N ALA A 129 2.09 -2.81 -8.29
CA ALA A 129 2.58 -3.15 -6.96
C ALA A 129 4.12 -3.08 -6.87
N LEU A 130 4.82 -3.38 -7.96
CA LEU A 130 6.28 -3.31 -8.05
C LEU A 130 6.81 -1.88 -8.22
N LYS A 131 5.97 -0.89 -8.57
CA LYS A 131 6.37 0.52 -8.67
C LYS A 131 6.49 1.14 -7.28
N ASN A 132 7.51 1.97 -7.09
CA ASN A 132 7.72 2.77 -5.87
C ASN A 132 7.64 1.95 -4.57
N ARG A 133 8.33 0.81 -4.51
CA ARG A 133 8.34 -0.06 -3.32
C ARG A 133 9.09 0.58 -2.15
N VAL A 134 8.69 0.23 -0.95
CA VAL A 134 9.40 0.63 0.28
C VAL A 134 10.85 0.18 0.21
N GLY A 135 11.78 1.11 0.49
CA GLY A 135 13.22 0.91 0.39
C GLY A 135 13.83 1.22 -0.99
N GLU A 136 13.02 1.35 -2.04
CA GLU A 136 13.46 1.66 -3.39
C GLU A 136 13.31 3.16 -3.72
N PRO A 137 14.07 3.71 -4.69
CA PRO A 137 13.88 5.07 -5.16
C PRO A 137 12.48 5.28 -5.74
N ALA A 138 11.83 6.36 -5.34
CA ALA A 138 10.57 6.79 -5.93
C ALA A 138 10.78 7.27 -7.38
N THR A 139 9.83 7.00 -8.26
CA THR A 139 9.89 7.46 -9.65
C THR A 139 9.78 8.97 -9.71
N ASP A 140 10.71 9.64 -10.43
CA ASP A 140 10.68 11.09 -10.62
C ASP A 140 9.48 11.50 -11.49
N PHE A 141 8.90 12.64 -11.19
CA PHE A 141 7.85 13.25 -12.01
C PHE A 141 7.95 14.78 -11.96
N THR A 142 7.39 15.42 -12.96
CA THR A 142 7.31 16.88 -13.04
C THR A 142 5.96 17.36 -12.51
N TYR A 143 5.98 18.38 -11.68
CA TYR A 143 4.77 19.06 -11.21
C TYR A 143 4.82 20.55 -11.54
N THR A 144 3.66 21.21 -11.58
CA THR A 144 3.52 22.62 -11.86
C THR A 144 2.92 23.33 -10.63
N LEU A 145 3.56 24.42 -10.21
CA LEU A 145 3.12 25.25 -9.09
C LEU A 145 2.01 26.23 -9.52
N VAL A 146 1.38 26.87 -8.53
CA VAL A 146 0.32 27.88 -8.75
C VAL A 146 0.77 29.04 -9.65
N ASP A 147 2.05 29.44 -9.56
CA ASP A 147 2.64 30.51 -10.38
C ASP A 147 3.11 30.02 -11.77
N GLY A 148 2.82 28.78 -12.14
CA GLY A 148 3.19 28.16 -13.41
C GLY A 148 4.62 27.63 -13.48
N LYS A 149 5.44 27.81 -12.44
CA LYS A 149 6.79 27.24 -12.40
C LYS A 149 6.74 25.73 -12.28
N LYS A 150 7.65 25.06 -12.97
CA LYS A 150 7.79 23.60 -12.92
C LYS A 150 8.87 23.19 -11.91
N GLY A 151 8.56 22.14 -11.16
CA GLY A 151 9.49 21.43 -10.30
C GLY A 151 9.53 19.94 -10.65
N THR A 152 10.49 19.22 -10.09
CA THR A 152 10.50 17.74 -10.14
C THR A 152 10.62 17.19 -8.72
N LEU A 153 10.18 15.96 -8.53
CA LEU A 153 10.28 15.27 -7.24
C LEU A 153 11.73 15.32 -6.72
N TYR A 154 12.70 14.95 -7.56
CA TYR A 154 14.11 14.87 -7.16
C TYR A 154 14.77 16.23 -6.89
N ARG A 155 14.25 17.31 -7.48
CA ARG A 155 14.71 18.68 -7.19
C ARG A 155 14.08 19.27 -5.93
N THR A 156 13.07 18.63 -5.39
CA THR A 156 12.39 19.07 -4.15
C THR A 156 13.23 18.66 -2.94
N LYS A 157 14.05 19.58 -2.44
CA LYS A 157 14.94 19.33 -1.28
C LYS A 157 14.13 19.28 0.00
N ALA A 158 14.21 18.17 0.74
CA ALA A 158 13.64 17.96 2.06
C ALA A 158 14.37 16.78 2.72
N ASP A 159 14.46 16.75 4.04
CA ASP A 159 14.96 15.58 4.78
C ASP A 159 13.95 14.44 4.71
N CYS A 160 12.67 14.76 4.90
CA CYS A 160 11.53 13.91 4.58
C CYS A 160 10.56 14.66 3.66
N LEU A 161 9.99 13.96 2.71
CA LEU A 161 9.00 14.51 1.78
C LEU A 161 7.73 13.66 1.82
N LEU A 162 6.62 14.24 2.26
CA LEU A 162 5.31 13.62 2.18
C LEU A 162 4.68 13.99 0.83
N LEU A 163 4.48 12.99 -0.05
CA LEU A 163 3.65 13.14 -1.24
C LEU A 163 2.20 12.94 -0.83
N PHE A 164 1.36 13.87 -1.19
CA PHE A 164 -0.07 13.82 -0.97
C PHE A 164 -0.80 14.00 -2.30
N PHE A 165 -1.21 12.89 -2.90
CA PHE A 165 -2.05 12.90 -4.08
C PHE A 165 -3.50 13.07 -3.66
N TYR A 166 -4.16 14.11 -4.18
CA TYR A 166 -5.50 14.49 -3.73
C TYR A 166 -6.38 15.02 -4.87
N ASN A 167 -7.68 15.10 -4.61
CA ASN A 167 -8.64 15.76 -5.48
C ASN A 167 -9.42 16.83 -4.67
N PRO A 168 -9.63 18.04 -5.21
CA PRO A 168 -10.37 19.11 -4.55
C PRO A 168 -11.75 18.75 -4.03
N ASP A 169 -12.49 17.95 -4.80
CA ASP A 169 -13.87 17.55 -4.48
C ASP A 169 -13.97 16.26 -3.65
N CYS A 170 -12.83 15.76 -3.17
CA CYS A 170 -12.76 14.52 -2.39
C CYS A 170 -12.91 14.81 -0.88
N HIS A 171 -13.97 14.32 -0.26
CA HIS A 171 -14.22 14.48 1.18
C HIS A 171 -13.10 13.86 2.04
N ALA A 172 -12.65 12.63 1.71
CA ALA A 172 -11.57 11.97 2.42
C ALA A 172 -10.23 12.74 2.29
N CYS A 173 -10.00 13.41 1.15
CA CYS A 173 -8.82 14.26 0.98
C CYS A 173 -8.85 15.46 1.92
N LYS A 174 -10.04 16.06 2.10
CA LYS A 174 -10.22 17.15 3.06
C LYS A 174 -9.95 16.68 4.48
N GLU A 175 -10.48 15.52 4.88
CA GLU A 175 -10.22 14.95 6.21
C GLU A 175 -8.73 14.73 6.46
N ILE A 176 -7.98 14.18 5.49
CA ILE A 176 -6.54 13.98 5.61
C ILE A 176 -5.81 15.33 5.68
N THR A 177 -6.23 16.33 4.89
CA THR A 177 -5.67 17.69 4.96
C THR A 177 -5.83 18.28 6.35
N ASP A 178 -7.03 18.18 6.92
CA ASP A 178 -7.34 18.69 8.27
C ASP A 178 -6.52 17.96 9.34
N GLN A 179 -6.40 16.62 9.26
CA GLN A 179 -5.61 15.81 10.18
C GLN A 179 -4.11 16.17 10.12
N LEU A 180 -3.53 16.26 8.91
CA LEU A 180 -2.13 16.65 8.73
C LEU A 180 -1.86 18.08 9.25
N ALA A 181 -2.77 19.03 9.00
CA ALA A 181 -2.64 20.40 9.47
C ALA A 181 -2.79 20.54 11.00
N ALA A 182 -3.64 19.72 11.61
CA ALA A 182 -3.88 19.73 13.06
C ALA A 182 -2.83 18.93 13.86
N SER A 183 -2.06 18.04 13.23
CA SER A 183 -1.08 17.23 13.93
C SER A 183 0.08 18.06 14.47
N PRO A 184 0.36 17.99 15.81
CA PRO A 184 1.49 18.67 16.40
C PRO A 184 2.83 18.15 15.87
N PHE A 185 2.93 16.85 15.59
CA PHE A 185 4.14 16.21 15.07
C PHE A 185 4.46 16.67 13.65
N VAL A 186 3.46 16.67 12.75
CA VAL A 186 3.60 17.21 11.37
C VAL A 186 4.02 18.66 11.42
N THR A 187 3.33 19.48 12.24
CA THR A 187 3.62 20.90 12.39
C THR A 187 5.04 21.15 12.92
N GLU A 188 5.47 20.40 13.92
CA GLU A 188 6.82 20.49 14.48
C GLU A 188 7.89 20.13 13.44
N TRP A 189 7.71 19.03 12.70
CA TRP A 189 8.65 18.62 11.67
C TRP A 189 8.75 19.64 10.52
N ILE A 190 7.62 20.26 10.12
CA ILE A 190 7.62 21.32 9.12
C ILE A 190 8.36 22.58 9.65
N LYS A 191 8.09 23.00 10.89
CA LYS A 191 8.77 24.15 11.53
C LYS A 191 10.28 23.95 11.62
N ASN A 192 10.72 22.73 11.88
CA ASN A 192 12.13 22.37 11.98
C ASN A 192 12.78 22.10 10.62
N ASN A 193 12.09 22.35 9.50
CA ASN A 193 12.52 22.08 8.13
C ASN A 193 12.87 20.61 7.84
N LYS A 194 12.40 19.68 8.67
CA LYS A 194 12.61 18.22 8.50
C LYS A 194 11.60 17.59 7.55
N LEU A 195 10.39 18.15 7.44
CA LEU A 195 9.32 17.64 6.58
C LEU A 195 8.86 18.74 5.62
N LYS A 196 8.68 18.36 4.35
CA LYS A 196 7.87 19.11 3.39
C LYS A 196 6.70 18.27 2.93
N ILE A 197 5.58 18.91 2.64
CA ILE A 197 4.43 18.26 2.03
C ILE A 197 4.31 18.77 0.60
N LEU A 198 4.39 17.85 -0.37
CA LEU A 198 4.13 18.09 -1.78
C LEU A 198 2.73 17.54 -2.08
N ALA A 199 1.75 18.45 -2.11
CA ALA A 199 0.38 18.14 -2.46
C ALA A 199 0.22 18.26 -3.98
N VAL A 200 -0.18 17.16 -4.62
CA VAL A 200 -0.25 17.05 -6.08
C VAL A 200 -1.65 16.68 -6.51
N TYR A 201 -2.24 17.50 -7.35
CA TYR A 201 -3.48 17.20 -8.05
C TYR A 201 -3.17 16.48 -9.38
N PRO A 202 -3.57 15.22 -9.55
CA PRO A 202 -3.17 14.41 -10.70
C PRO A 202 -4.14 14.49 -11.90
N ASP A 203 -5.26 15.18 -11.77
CA ASP A 203 -6.33 15.25 -12.78
C ASP A 203 -6.34 16.56 -13.57
N GLU A 204 -7.32 16.74 -14.47
CA GLU A 204 -7.35 17.77 -15.51
C GLU A 204 -8.13 19.04 -15.13
N ASP A 205 -9.03 19.03 -14.12
CA ASP A 205 -9.86 20.17 -13.77
C ASP A 205 -9.08 21.22 -12.97
N LEU A 206 -8.33 22.04 -13.70
CA LEU A 206 -7.51 23.09 -13.12
C LEU A 206 -8.33 24.23 -12.49
N GLU A 207 -9.58 24.45 -12.90
CA GLU A 207 -10.44 25.46 -12.30
C GLU A 207 -10.92 25.03 -10.91
N ALA A 208 -11.30 23.77 -10.73
CA ALA A 208 -11.60 23.21 -9.42
C ALA A 208 -10.35 23.27 -8.52
N TRP A 209 -9.19 22.86 -9.04
CA TRP A 209 -7.93 22.91 -8.30
C TRP A 209 -7.57 24.34 -7.84
N LYS A 210 -7.61 25.34 -8.72
CA LYS A 210 -7.30 26.74 -8.39
C LYS A 210 -8.22 27.30 -7.30
N LYS A 211 -9.52 26.97 -7.35
CA LYS A 211 -10.49 27.37 -6.31
C LYS A 211 -10.14 26.73 -4.97
N HIS A 212 -9.67 25.49 -4.98
CA HIS A 212 -9.35 24.74 -3.76
C HIS A 212 -8.06 25.22 -3.07
N ILE A 213 -7.12 25.83 -3.79
CA ILE A 213 -5.80 26.23 -3.23
C ILE A 213 -5.93 27.11 -1.98
N SER A 214 -6.94 27.96 -1.92
CA SER A 214 -7.18 28.85 -0.75
C SER A 214 -7.48 28.06 0.54
N TYR A 215 -7.88 26.80 0.45
CA TYR A 215 -8.16 25.91 1.57
C TYR A 215 -6.93 25.10 2.00
N MET A 216 -5.89 25.05 1.17
CA MET A 216 -4.69 24.29 1.47
C MET A 216 -3.83 25.00 2.52
N PRO A 217 -3.23 24.26 3.49
CA PRO A 217 -2.40 24.86 4.51
C PRO A 217 -1.23 25.66 3.95
N ALA A 218 -0.95 26.82 4.55
CA ALA A 218 0.19 27.64 4.19
C ALA A 218 1.51 26.88 4.45
N GLY A 219 2.45 26.98 3.52
CA GLY A 219 3.76 26.32 3.62
C GLY A 219 3.82 24.94 2.96
N TRP A 220 2.70 24.38 2.52
CA TRP A 220 2.72 23.20 1.67
C TRP A 220 3.08 23.58 0.23
N ILE A 221 3.71 22.67 -0.49
CA ILE A 221 3.99 22.82 -1.92
C ILE A 221 2.75 22.35 -2.67
N ASN A 222 1.88 23.29 -3.05
CA ASN A 222 0.65 22.99 -3.78
C ASN A 222 0.93 22.98 -5.27
N SER A 223 0.62 21.87 -5.92
CA SER A 223 0.97 21.61 -7.31
C SER A 223 -0.06 20.75 -8.02
N TYR A 224 0.07 20.69 -9.33
CA TYR A 224 -0.71 19.81 -10.18
C TYR A 224 0.19 19.17 -11.25
N ASP A 225 -0.24 18.04 -11.80
CA ASP A 225 0.41 17.41 -12.95
C ASP A 225 -0.17 17.98 -14.25
N SER A 226 0.56 18.92 -14.87
CA SER A 226 0.10 19.57 -16.11
C SER A 226 0.10 18.64 -17.33
N THR A 227 0.67 17.45 -17.22
CA THR A 227 0.76 16.46 -18.29
C THR A 227 -0.18 15.27 -18.06
N VAL A 228 -0.77 15.18 -16.87
CA VAL A 228 -1.58 14.05 -16.42
C VAL A 228 -0.81 12.71 -16.51
N SER A 229 0.52 12.76 -16.51
CA SER A 229 1.38 11.59 -16.64
C SER A 229 1.31 10.67 -15.43
N LEU A 230 1.08 11.22 -14.23
CA LEU A 230 0.90 10.42 -13.01
C LEU A 230 -0.22 9.39 -13.18
N LYS A 231 -1.31 9.78 -13.88
CA LYS A 231 -2.47 8.94 -14.11
C LYS A 231 -2.34 8.13 -15.41
N ASN A 232 -1.98 8.79 -16.52
CA ASN A 232 -1.97 8.14 -17.84
C ASN A 232 -0.84 7.10 -17.98
N ASP A 233 0.33 7.37 -17.38
CA ASP A 233 1.48 6.48 -17.41
C ASP A 233 1.56 5.61 -16.13
N GLU A 234 0.58 5.78 -15.23
CA GLU A 234 0.51 5.08 -13.94
C GLU A 234 1.84 5.07 -13.19
N ILE A 235 2.50 6.24 -13.15
CA ILE A 235 3.81 6.40 -12.51
C ILE A 235 3.75 6.03 -11.02
N TYR A 236 2.62 6.33 -10.37
CA TYR A 236 2.27 5.88 -9.02
C TYR A 236 0.97 5.10 -9.07
N ASP A 237 0.85 4.08 -8.21
CA ASP A 237 -0.43 3.39 -8.02
C ASP A 237 -1.40 4.30 -7.25
N LEU A 238 -2.25 5.02 -7.98
CA LEU A 238 -3.27 5.92 -7.45
C LEU A 238 -4.66 5.26 -7.48
N LYS A 239 -4.76 4.00 -7.02
CA LYS A 239 -6.01 3.23 -7.00
C LYS A 239 -7.14 3.87 -6.20
N ALA A 240 -6.80 4.73 -5.25
CA ALA A 240 -7.73 5.55 -4.48
C ALA A 240 -7.08 6.88 -4.13
N ILE A 241 -7.90 7.94 -4.04
CA ILE A 241 -7.52 9.26 -3.58
C ILE A 241 -8.25 9.52 -2.25
N PRO A 242 -7.57 9.96 -1.17
CA PRO A 242 -6.17 10.39 -1.11
C PRO A 242 -5.17 9.23 -1.05
N THR A 243 -3.97 9.43 -1.63
CA THR A 243 -2.84 8.51 -1.52
C THR A 243 -1.63 9.24 -0.91
N LEU A 244 -1.00 8.63 0.10
CA LEU A 244 0.15 9.17 0.82
C LEU A 244 1.38 8.31 0.63
N TYR A 245 2.53 8.96 0.28
CA TYR A 245 3.86 8.35 0.30
C TYR A 245 4.79 9.20 1.16
N LEU A 246 5.58 8.57 2.02
CA LEU A 246 6.66 9.26 2.72
C LEU A 246 8.00 8.86 2.11
N LEU A 247 8.81 9.83 1.75
CA LEU A 247 10.13 9.65 1.15
C LEU A 247 11.20 10.23 2.07
N ASP A 248 12.39 9.61 2.06
CA ASP A 248 13.56 10.15 2.72
C ASP A 248 14.24 11.26 1.89
N LYS A 249 15.38 11.75 2.37
CA LYS A 249 16.17 12.81 1.70
C LYS A 249 16.68 12.39 0.31
N ASP A 250 16.93 11.10 0.11
CA ASP A 250 17.42 10.52 -1.14
C ASP A 250 16.28 10.06 -2.05
N LYS A 251 15.03 10.38 -1.69
CA LYS A 251 13.80 10.01 -2.38
C LYS A 251 13.53 8.51 -2.40
N LYS A 252 14.10 7.76 -1.45
CA LYS A 252 13.65 6.39 -1.22
C LYS A 252 12.30 6.38 -0.52
N VAL A 253 11.46 5.46 -0.92
CA VAL A 253 10.14 5.27 -0.31
C VAL A 253 10.30 4.69 1.09
N VAL A 254 9.86 5.42 2.09
CA VAL A 254 9.82 4.99 3.50
C VAL A 254 8.46 4.39 3.83
N LEU A 255 7.40 5.05 3.38
CA LEU A 255 6.02 4.56 3.50
C LEU A 255 5.32 4.70 2.15
N LYS A 256 4.57 3.67 1.74
CA LYS A 256 3.82 3.60 0.49
C LYS A 256 2.34 3.40 0.75
N ASP A 257 1.49 4.27 0.16
CA ASP A 257 0.02 4.17 0.18
C ASP A 257 -0.54 3.94 1.59
N VAL A 258 -0.14 4.82 2.50
CA VAL A 258 -0.43 4.69 3.92
C VAL A 258 -1.51 5.65 4.41
N THR A 259 -2.04 5.36 5.60
CA THR A 259 -2.98 6.23 6.30
C THR A 259 -2.25 7.37 7.02
N PHE A 260 -3.00 8.43 7.38
CA PHE A 260 -2.48 9.50 8.24
C PHE A 260 -1.86 8.96 9.53
N ASN A 261 -2.51 8.01 10.20
CA ASN A 261 -2.00 7.44 11.46
C ASN A 261 -0.64 6.77 11.30
N GLN A 262 -0.37 6.12 10.17
CA GLN A 262 0.92 5.51 9.89
C GLN A 262 2.01 6.56 9.66
N VAL A 263 1.68 7.66 8.95
CA VAL A 263 2.60 8.81 8.81
C VAL A 263 2.89 9.41 10.18
N GLU A 264 1.87 9.72 10.97
CA GLU A 264 2.04 10.32 12.29
C GLU A 264 2.85 9.44 13.25
N ASN A 265 2.61 8.12 13.23
CA ASN A 265 3.37 7.17 14.04
C ASN A 265 4.85 7.10 13.63
N TYR A 266 5.17 7.27 12.36
CA TYR A 266 6.55 7.39 11.91
C TYR A 266 7.22 8.66 12.44
N LEU A 267 6.51 9.80 12.40
CA LEU A 267 7.05 11.08 12.87
C LEU A 267 7.21 11.18 14.41
N LYS A 268 6.58 10.28 15.16
CA LYS A 268 6.73 10.17 16.64
C LYS A 268 8.02 9.48 17.08
N GLN A 269 8.71 8.79 16.18
CA GLN A 269 9.96 8.06 16.47
C GLN A 269 11.16 9.01 16.48
#